data_fdd479d7919b149cdd3ad8650a407913
#
_entry.id   fdd479d7919b149cdd3ad8650a407913
#
_cell.length_a   1.000
_cell.length_b   1.000
_cell.length_c   1.000
_cell.angle_alpha   90.00
_cell.angle_beta   90.00
_cell.angle_gamma   90.00
#
_symmetry.space_group_name_H-M   'P 1'
#
loop_
_entity.id
_entity.type
_entity.pdbx_description
1 polymer ?
#
loop_
_entity_poly.entity_id
_entity_poly.type
_entity_poly.pdbx_seq_one_letter_code
_entity_poly.pdbx_strand_id
1 'polypeptide(L)'
;FDDAVSRDEDVGKHASDTLRYIENTLVPWLHSRYGDVPCVVGGYSLGGLFALWASCKTDLFVGVAAVSPSVWIKNWTVFAENNHTHAKSVYLSLGDREEHARNQRMAAVGPCIRRQHELLLQQLSAEHTVLEWNKGGHFDDEAGRMARGFVWNVDY
;
A
#
# COMPACT_ATOMS: atom_id res chain seq x y z
N PHE A 1 11.37 -3.12 -6.50
CA PHE A 1 10.36 -2.48 -7.39
C PHE A 1 10.81 -2.31 -8.86
N ASP A 2 11.68 -3.17 -9.37
CA ASP A 2 12.28 -2.99 -10.72
C ASP A 2 11.24 -2.88 -11.85
N ASP A 3 10.04 -3.39 -11.62
CA ASP A 3 8.90 -3.35 -12.54
C ASP A 3 7.86 -2.26 -12.23
N ALA A 4 7.88 -1.72 -11.01
CA ALA A 4 6.87 -0.78 -10.52
C ALA A 4 7.38 0.66 -10.36
N VAL A 5 8.69 0.83 -10.25
CA VAL A 5 9.35 2.12 -10.03
C VAL A 5 10.44 2.33 -11.07
N SER A 6 10.57 3.55 -11.59
CA SER A 6 11.63 3.86 -12.55
C SER A 6 13.01 3.62 -11.96
N ARG A 7 13.94 3.09 -12.74
CA ARG A 7 15.34 2.89 -12.37
C ARG A 7 16.08 4.18 -11.98
N ASP A 8 15.56 5.32 -12.39
CA ASP A 8 16.09 6.64 -12.01
C ASP A 8 15.75 7.02 -10.56
N GLU A 9 14.82 6.28 -9.92
CA GLU A 9 14.48 6.48 -8.52
C GLU A 9 15.45 5.72 -7.62
N ASP A 10 16.00 6.40 -6.63
CA ASP A 10 16.91 5.78 -5.65
C ASP A 10 16.15 5.18 -4.46
N VAL A 11 15.06 4.45 -4.76
CA VAL A 11 14.18 3.82 -3.77
C VAL A 11 13.79 2.41 -4.19
N GLY A 12 13.52 1.56 -3.21
CA GLY A 12 12.91 0.24 -3.42
C GLY A 12 13.83 -0.83 -4.01
N LYS A 13 15.14 -0.61 -4.10
CA LYS A 13 16.11 -1.57 -4.67
C LYS A 13 16.09 -2.95 -3.99
N HIS A 14 15.72 -3.02 -2.72
CA HIS A 14 15.64 -4.24 -1.92
C HIS A 14 14.20 -4.70 -1.63
N ALA A 15 13.22 -4.20 -2.36
CA ALA A 15 11.82 -4.58 -2.13
C ALA A 15 11.60 -6.09 -2.36
N SER A 16 12.20 -6.66 -3.41
CA SER A 16 12.12 -8.10 -3.68
C SER A 16 12.81 -8.94 -2.61
N ASP A 17 13.93 -8.47 -2.05
CA ASP A 17 14.62 -9.15 -0.95
C ASP A 17 13.79 -9.09 0.33
N THR A 18 13.16 -7.94 0.61
CA THR A 18 12.24 -7.75 1.73
C THR A 18 11.04 -8.68 1.61
N LEU A 19 10.41 -8.75 0.44
CA LEU A 19 9.28 -9.66 0.21
C LEU A 19 9.71 -11.12 0.40
N ARG A 20 10.84 -11.53 -0.17
CA ARG A 20 11.38 -12.89 -0.02
C ARG A 20 11.66 -13.25 1.45
N TYR A 21 12.15 -12.30 2.25
CA TYR A 21 12.33 -12.50 3.69
C TYR A 21 10.97 -12.69 4.39
N ILE A 22 9.97 -11.89 4.04
CA ILE A 22 8.62 -12.03 4.60
C ILE A 22 8.04 -13.41 4.28
N GLU A 23 8.09 -13.82 3.01
CA GLU A 23 7.56 -15.10 2.52
C GLU A 23 8.26 -16.32 3.12
N ASN A 24 9.60 -16.30 3.16
CA ASN A 24 10.37 -17.50 3.50
C ASN A 24 10.83 -17.56 4.96
N THR A 25 10.70 -16.47 5.71
CA THR A 25 11.20 -16.42 7.11
C THR A 25 10.12 -15.91 8.07
N LEU A 26 9.60 -14.71 7.84
CA LEU A 26 8.72 -14.06 8.81
C LEU A 26 7.38 -14.76 8.94
N VAL A 27 6.68 -14.99 7.82
CA VAL A 27 5.35 -15.63 7.84
C VAL A 27 5.41 -17.08 8.29
N PRO A 28 6.37 -17.93 7.83
CA PRO A 28 6.53 -19.27 8.39
C PRO A 28 6.80 -19.26 9.90
N TRP A 29 7.60 -18.31 10.39
CA TRP A 29 7.82 -18.14 11.84
C TRP A 29 6.52 -17.76 12.59
N LEU A 30 5.74 -16.82 12.05
CA LEU A 30 4.43 -16.43 12.62
C LEU A 30 3.49 -17.64 12.66
N HIS A 31 3.37 -18.38 11.57
CA HIS A 31 2.49 -19.56 11.50
C HIS A 31 2.95 -20.68 12.45
N SER A 32 4.26 -20.87 12.63
CA SER A 32 4.77 -21.85 13.61
C SER A 32 4.40 -21.48 15.05
N ARG A 33 4.19 -20.19 15.35
CA ARG A 33 3.92 -19.69 16.71
C ARG A 33 2.43 -19.50 16.99
N TYR A 34 1.65 -19.11 16.00
CA TYR A 34 0.26 -18.67 16.16
C TYR A 34 -0.74 -19.51 15.33
N GLY A 35 -0.25 -20.51 14.58
CA GLY A 35 -1.08 -21.26 13.65
C GLY A 35 -1.19 -20.56 12.29
N ASP A 36 -1.98 -21.12 11.41
CA ASP A 36 -2.23 -20.59 10.06
C ASP A 36 -3.22 -19.42 10.13
N VAL A 37 -2.71 -18.27 10.53
CA VAL A 37 -3.49 -17.03 10.69
C VAL A 37 -3.38 -16.16 9.44
N PRO A 38 -4.47 -15.49 9.03
CA PRO A 38 -4.44 -14.54 7.92
C PRO A 38 -3.46 -13.39 8.19
N CYS A 39 -2.70 -13.00 7.18
CA CYS A 39 -1.72 -11.92 7.28
C CYS A 39 -2.21 -10.67 6.53
N VAL A 40 -2.11 -9.52 7.19
CA VAL A 40 -2.33 -8.19 6.60
C VAL A 40 -0.97 -7.51 6.48
N VAL A 41 -0.64 -6.99 5.30
CA VAL A 41 0.54 -6.15 5.10
C VAL A 41 0.17 -4.68 5.13
N GLY A 42 0.95 -3.88 5.81
CA GLY A 42 0.71 -2.44 5.84
C GLY A 42 1.98 -1.62 5.90
N GLY A 43 1.86 -0.37 5.51
CA GLY A 43 2.96 0.57 5.57
C GLY A 43 2.54 2.01 5.32
N TYR A 44 3.44 2.89 5.71
CA TYR A 44 3.32 4.33 5.54
C TYR A 44 4.24 4.81 4.41
N SER A 45 3.80 5.78 3.61
CA SER A 45 4.62 6.41 2.57
C SER A 45 5.21 5.37 1.59
N LEU A 46 6.52 5.22 1.53
CA LEU A 46 7.19 4.20 0.71
C LEU A 46 6.85 2.77 1.18
N GLY A 47 6.65 2.58 2.48
CA GLY A 47 6.15 1.31 3.03
C GLY A 47 4.73 0.98 2.57
N GLY A 48 3.87 2.00 2.41
CA GLY A 48 2.53 1.83 1.83
C GLY A 48 2.58 1.46 0.35
N LEU A 49 3.52 2.04 -0.41
CA LEU A 49 3.79 1.64 -1.78
C LEU A 49 4.27 0.19 -1.87
N PHE A 50 5.19 -0.21 -0.96
CA PHE A 50 5.65 -1.59 -0.85
C PHE A 50 4.49 -2.56 -0.57
N ALA A 51 3.58 -2.22 0.34
CA ALA A 51 2.44 -3.06 0.69
C ALA A 51 1.52 -3.29 -0.53
N LEU A 52 1.21 -2.24 -1.30
CA LEU A 52 0.46 -2.34 -2.56
C LEU A 52 1.19 -3.19 -3.59
N TRP A 53 2.50 -2.98 -3.78
CA TRP A 53 3.31 -3.76 -4.71
C TRP A 53 3.37 -5.24 -4.30
N ALA A 54 3.63 -5.54 -3.03
CA ALA A 54 3.73 -6.90 -2.52
C ALA A 54 2.43 -7.67 -2.73
N SER A 55 1.27 -7.03 -2.55
CA SER A 55 -0.03 -7.66 -2.77
C SER A 55 -0.30 -8.05 -4.24
N CYS A 56 0.44 -7.47 -5.19
CA CYS A 56 0.40 -7.87 -6.59
C CYS A 56 1.40 -8.99 -6.93
N LYS A 57 2.30 -9.35 -6.00
CA LYS A 57 3.37 -10.34 -6.23
C LYS A 57 3.12 -11.68 -5.55
N THR A 58 2.30 -11.70 -4.53
CA THR A 58 2.02 -12.89 -3.73
C THR A 58 0.58 -12.86 -3.21
N ASP A 59 0.00 -14.02 -2.99
CA ASP A 59 -1.31 -14.23 -2.38
C ASP A 59 -1.25 -14.39 -0.84
N LEU A 60 -0.07 -14.17 -0.27
CA LEU A 60 0.20 -14.32 1.15
C LEU A 60 -0.64 -13.38 2.04
N PHE A 61 -1.01 -12.23 1.53
CA PHE A 61 -1.70 -11.20 2.30
C PHE A 61 -3.18 -11.14 1.96
N VAL A 62 -4.03 -11.33 2.97
CA VAL A 62 -5.49 -11.20 2.82
C VAL A 62 -5.93 -9.75 2.74
N GLY A 63 -5.17 -8.82 3.32
CA GLY A 63 -5.49 -7.40 3.34
C GLY A 63 -4.26 -6.50 3.23
N VAL A 64 -4.49 -5.27 2.80
CA VAL A 64 -3.47 -4.21 2.65
C VAL A 64 -3.89 -2.95 3.39
N ALA A 65 -3.00 -2.41 4.23
CA ALA A 65 -3.15 -1.09 4.84
C ALA A 65 -2.09 -0.13 4.27
N ALA A 66 -2.41 0.60 3.21
CA ALA A 66 -1.50 1.53 2.55
C ALA A 66 -1.83 2.98 2.94
N VAL A 67 -1.06 3.52 3.87
CA VAL A 67 -1.29 4.86 4.45
C VAL A 67 -0.34 5.88 3.83
N SER A 68 -0.90 6.95 3.26
CA SER A 68 -0.18 7.97 2.48
C SER A 68 0.86 7.36 1.52
N PRO A 69 0.49 6.34 0.73
CA PRO A 69 1.44 5.61 -0.07
C PRO A 69 2.07 6.52 -1.14
N SER A 70 3.36 6.31 -1.42
CA SER A 70 4.12 7.10 -2.39
C SER A 70 3.75 6.78 -3.84
N VAL A 71 2.45 6.71 -4.16
CA VAL A 71 1.90 6.34 -5.49
C VAL A 71 2.19 7.36 -6.59
N TRP A 72 2.75 8.52 -6.25
CA TRP A 72 3.24 9.54 -7.17
C TRP A 72 4.61 9.20 -7.80
N ILE A 73 5.28 8.15 -7.33
CA ILE A 73 6.58 7.72 -7.88
C ILE A 73 6.40 7.28 -9.35
N LYS A 74 7.36 7.69 -10.17
CA LYS A 74 7.37 7.44 -11.61
C LYS A 74 7.21 5.93 -11.92
N ASN A 75 6.38 5.62 -12.89
CA ASN A 75 5.97 4.30 -13.37
C ASN A 75 4.96 3.56 -12.47
N TRP A 76 4.70 4.00 -11.24
CA TRP A 76 3.76 3.29 -10.38
C TRP A 76 2.37 3.13 -11.00
N THR A 77 1.79 4.20 -11.55
CA THR A 77 0.45 4.13 -12.15
C THR A 77 0.40 3.12 -13.29
N VAL A 78 1.44 3.09 -14.14
CA VAL A 78 1.54 2.12 -15.24
C VAL A 78 1.63 0.69 -14.71
N PHE A 79 2.39 0.48 -13.63
CA PHE A 79 2.44 -0.82 -12.97
C PHE A 79 1.06 -1.23 -12.44
N ALA A 80 0.38 -0.34 -11.72
CA ALA A 80 -0.92 -0.61 -11.11
C ALA A 80 -2.02 -0.90 -12.16
N GLU A 81 -1.95 -0.27 -13.33
CA GLU A 81 -2.87 -0.53 -14.46
C GLU A 81 -2.69 -1.92 -15.08
N ASN A 82 -1.51 -2.49 -14.98
CA ASN A 82 -1.16 -3.78 -15.60
C ASN A 82 -1.05 -4.94 -14.59
N ASN A 83 -1.26 -4.69 -13.30
CA ASN A 83 -1.16 -5.71 -12.26
C ASN A 83 -2.37 -5.64 -11.32
N HIS A 84 -2.82 -6.81 -10.86
CA HIS A 84 -3.95 -6.93 -9.95
C HIS A 84 -3.45 -7.32 -8.56
N THR A 85 -4.12 -6.79 -7.52
CA THR A 85 -3.89 -7.25 -6.16
C THR A 85 -4.44 -8.66 -5.96
N HIS A 86 -3.75 -9.49 -5.20
CA HIS A 86 -4.24 -10.78 -4.71
C HIS A 86 -4.94 -10.64 -3.35
N ALA A 87 -4.81 -9.50 -2.68
CA ALA A 87 -5.48 -9.24 -1.41
C ALA A 87 -7.00 -9.13 -1.60
N LYS A 88 -7.75 -9.55 -0.59
CA LYS A 88 -9.22 -9.48 -0.57
C LYS A 88 -9.74 -8.10 -0.18
N SER A 89 -8.94 -7.33 0.57
CA SER A 89 -9.29 -5.99 1.03
C SER A 89 -8.09 -5.05 0.93
N VAL A 90 -8.34 -3.78 0.57
CA VAL A 90 -7.32 -2.75 0.47
C VAL A 90 -7.82 -1.43 1.07
N TYR A 91 -7.20 -1.03 2.16
CA TYR A 91 -7.39 0.29 2.75
C TYR A 91 -6.33 1.25 2.22
N LEU A 92 -6.78 2.37 1.67
CA LEU A 92 -5.97 3.52 1.31
C LEU A 92 -6.30 4.70 2.20
N SER A 93 -5.32 5.52 2.56
CA SER A 93 -5.60 6.83 3.14
C SER A 93 -4.62 7.90 2.68
N LEU A 94 -5.08 9.16 2.71
CA LEU A 94 -4.25 10.32 2.40
C LEU A 94 -4.64 11.48 3.32
N GLY A 95 -3.68 12.32 3.70
CA GLY A 95 -3.96 13.59 4.35
C GLY A 95 -4.49 14.62 3.36
N ASP A 96 -5.54 15.38 3.74
CA ASP A 96 -6.23 16.33 2.87
C ASP A 96 -5.35 17.52 2.43
N ARG A 97 -4.18 17.72 3.08
CA ARG A 97 -3.19 18.75 2.71
C ARG A 97 -2.00 18.20 1.91
N GLU A 98 -1.89 16.89 1.72
CA GLU A 98 -0.73 16.30 1.02
C GLU A 98 -0.72 16.67 -0.46
N GLU A 99 -1.87 16.76 -1.12
CA GLU A 99 -1.97 17.19 -2.52
C GLU A 99 -1.71 18.71 -2.72
N HIS A 100 -1.59 19.47 -1.62
CA HIS A 100 -1.25 20.89 -1.62
C HIS A 100 0.21 21.15 -1.20
N ALA A 101 1.05 20.10 -1.20
CA ALA A 101 2.47 20.23 -0.87
C ALA A 101 3.20 21.19 -1.83
N ARG A 102 4.18 21.95 -1.30
CA ARG A 102 4.98 22.87 -2.12
C ARG A 102 5.78 22.17 -3.23
N ASN A 103 6.21 20.94 -2.97
CA ASN A 103 6.86 20.10 -3.97
C ASN A 103 5.79 19.55 -4.92
N GLN A 104 5.77 20.03 -6.15
CA GLN A 104 4.78 19.63 -7.16
C GLN A 104 4.78 18.13 -7.46
N ARG A 105 5.94 17.47 -7.38
CA ARG A 105 6.04 16.04 -7.56
C ARG A 105 5.31 15.28 -6.46
N MET A 106 5.47 15.71 -5.21
CA MET A 106 4.74 15.12 -4.08
C MET A 106 3.24 15.48 -4.11
N ALA A 107 2.91 16.70 -4.54
CA ALA A 107 1.52 17.14 -4.68
C ALA A 107 0.72 16.27 -5.69
N ALA A 108 1.38 15.62 -6.63
CA ALA A 108 0.75 14.67 -7.55
C ALA A 108 0.16 13.43 -6.85
N VAL A 109 0.42 13.24 -5.55
CA VAL A 109 -0.14 12.11 -4.76
C VAL A 109 -1.67 12.10 -4.78
N GLY A 110 -2.33 13.25 -4.77
CA GLY A 110 -3.80 13.35 -4.79
C GLY A 110 -4.43 12.69 -6.02
N PRO A 111 -4.13 13.13 -7.24
CA PRO A 111 -4.59 12.46 -8.47
C PRO A 111 -4.17 11.00 -8.55
N CYS A 112 -2.93 10.67 -8.17
CA CYS A 112 -2.40 9.31 -8.24
C CYS A 112 -3.14 8.34 -7.30
N ILE A 113 -3.47 8.76 -6.07
CA ILE A 113 -4.19 7.88 -5.12
C ILE A 113 -5.65 7.70 -5.52
N ARG A 114 -6.29 8.72 -6.09
CA ARG A 114 -7.65 8.56 -6.66
C ARG A 114 -7.64 7.54 -7.80
N ARG A 115 -6.64 7.63 -8.69
CA ARG A 115 -6.48 6.65 -9.77
C ARG A 115 -6.21 5.25 -9.23
N GLN A 116 -5.38 5.11 -8.20
CA GLN A 116 -5.15 3.83 -7.53
C GLN A 116 -6.44 3.25 -6.95
N HIS A 117 -7.25 4.07 -6.30
CA HIS A 117 -8.54 3.63 -5.76
C HIS A 117 -9.54 3.22 -6.85
N GLU A 118 -9.61 3.96 -7.96
CA GLU A 118 -10.43 3.58 -9.12
C GLU A 118 -10.04 2.20 -9.68
N LEU A 119 -8.74 1.93 -9.79
CA LEU A 119 -8.25 0.62 -10.24
C LEU A 119 -8.63 -0.50 -9.26
N LEU A 120 -8.56 -0.24 -7.96
CA LEU A 120 -8.97 -1.20 -6.94
C LEU A 120 -10.48 -1.45 -6.97
N LEU A 121 -11.31 -0.43 -7.20
CA LEU A 121 -12.76 -0.59 -7.37
C LEU A 121 -13.14 -1.43 -8.59
N GLN A 122 -12.26 -1.55 -9.59
CA GLN A 122 -12.45 -2.46 -10.74
C GLN A 122 -12.05 -3.90 -10.43
N GLN A 123 -11.21 -4.11 -9.42
CA GLN A 123 -10.67 -5.42 -9.03
C GLN A 123 -11.43 -6.03 -7.84
N LEU A 124 -11.88 -5.17 -6.93
CA LEU A 124 -12.54 -5.52 -5.67
C LEU A 124 -13.93 -4.87 -5.63
N SER A 125 -14.85 -5.42 -4.82
CA SER A 125 -16.11 -4.73 -4.56
C SER A 125 -15.89 -3.46 -3.72
N ALA A 126 -16.84 -2.51 -3.78
CA ALA A 126 -16.74 -1.24 -3.06
C ALA A 126 -16.70 -1.39 -1.52
N GLU A 127 -17.15 -2.50 -0.99
CA GLU A 127 -17.06 -2.84 0.43
C GLU A 127 -15.66 -3.34 0.84
N HIS A 128 -14.85 -3.82 -0.12
CA HIS A 128 -13.52 -4.35 0.11
C HIS A 128 -12.38 -3.38 -0.25
N THR A 129 -12.69 -2.14 -0.60
CA THR A 129 -11.68 -1.10 -0.77
C THR A 129 -12.20 0.27 -0.33
N VAL A 130 -11.35 1.06 0.29
CA VAL A 130 -11.68 2.41 0.75
C VAL A 130 -10.51 3.36 0.51
N LEU A 131 -10.82 4.61 0.23
CA LEU A 131 -9.89 5.73 0.29
C LEU A 131 -10.37 6.72 1.36
N GLU A 132 -9.74 6.67 2.53
CA GLU A 132 -10.02 7.57 3.64
C GLU A 132 -9.19 8.85 3.55
N TRP A 133 -9.86 10.00 3.60
CA TRP A 133 -9.20 11.31 3.70
C TRP A 133 -9.07 11.71 5.16
N ASN A 134 -7.83 11.93 5.60
CA ASN A 134 -7.52 12.33 6.96
C ASN A 134 -7.22 13.83 7.02
N LYS A 135 -7.53 14.47 8.15
CA LYS A 135 -7.16 15.86 8.36
C LYS A 135 -5.64 15.98 8.54
N GLY A 136 -4.99 16.82 7.73
CA GLY A 136 -3.58 17.15 7.90
C GLY A 136 -2.71 16.80 6.69
N GLY A 137 -1.41 16.94 6.86
CA GLY A 137 -0.38 16.62 5.88
C GLY A 137 0.24 15.26 6.08
N HIS A 138 1.36 15.04 5.41
CA HIS A 138 2.04 13.74 5.35
C HIS A 138 2.50 13.22 6.71
N PHE A 139 2.84 14.08 7.66
CA PHE A 139 3.39 13.70 8.96
C PHE A 139 2.41 13.91 10.12
N ASP A 140 1.12 14.08 9.82
CA ASP A 140 0.09 14.26 10.84
C ASP A 140 -0.58 12.92 11.18
N ASP A 141 -0.58 12.53 12.45
CA ASP A 141 -1.24 11.34 13.01
C ASP A 141 -0.87 10.01 12.33
N GLU A 142 0.42 9.79 12.04
CA GLU A 142 0.89 8.58 11.37
C GLU A 142 0.45 7.29 12.08
N ALA A 143 0.63 7.23 13.41
CA ALA A 143 0.29 6.06 14.21
C ALA A 143 -1.22 5.76 14.21
N GLY A 144 -2.06 6.80 14.39
CA GLY A 144 -3.51 6.64 14.37
C GLY A 144 -4.03 6.23 13.00
N ARG A 145 -3.47 6.79 11.93
CA ARG A 145 -3.81 6.44 10.55
C ARG A 145 -3.43 5.00 10.20
N MET A 146 -2.24 4.54 10.63
CA MET A 146 -1.83 3.15 10.49
C MET A 146 -2.74 2.20 11.26
N ALA A 147 -3.07 2.55 12.51
CA ALA A 147 -3.98 1.74 13.34
C ALA A 147 -5.34 1.58 12.68
N ARG A 148 -5.94 2.67 12.13
CA ARG A 148 -7.22 2.59 11.40
C ARG A 148 -7.14 1.65 10.21
N GLY A 149 -6.07 1.73 9.43
CA GLY A 149 -5.88 0.86 8.27
C GLY A 149 -5.79 -0.63 8.63
N PHE A 150 -5.13 -0.97 9.73
CA PHE A 150 -5.08 -2.35 10.21
C PHE A 150 -6.42 -2.81 10.78
N VAL A 151 -7.07 -1.99 11.62
CA VAL A 151 -8.39 -2.32 12.21
C VAL A 151 -9.41 -2.56 11.11
N TRP A 152 -9.45 -1.68 10.10
CA TRP A 152 -10.38 -1.84 8.98
C TRP A 152 -10.20 -3.18 8.24
N ASN A 153 -8.97 -3.66 8.07
CA ASN A 153 -8.70 -4.96 7.41
C ASN A 153 -9.00 -6.18 8.29
N VAL A 154 -9.14 -6.03 9.62
CA VAL A 154 -9.45 -7.15 10.52
C VAL A 154 -10.95 -7.52 10.46
N ASP A 155 -11.79 -6.60 10.04
CA ASP A 155 -13.24 -6.79 9.94
C ASP A 155 -13.65 -7.54 8.65
N TYR A 156 -12.69 -7.93 7.82
CA TYR A 156 -12.82 -8.72 6.59
C TYR A 156 -12.00 -10.01 6.65
#